data_b90c61d32d9c05e23d168c04513ba26d
#
_entry.id   b90c61d32d9c05e23d168c04513ba26d
#
_cell.length_a   1.000
_cell.length_b   1.000
_cell.length_c   1.000
_cell.angle_alpha   90.00
_cell.angle_beta   90.00
_cell.angle_gamma   90.00
#
_symmetry.space_group_name_H-M   'P 1'
#
loop_
_entity.id
_entity.type
_entity.pdbx_description
1 polymer ?
#
loop_
_entity_poly.entity_id
_entity_poly.type
_entity_poly.pdbx_seq_one_letter_code
_entity_poly.pdbx_strand_id
1 'polypeptide(L)'
;MSIHPFDSAIELAHEAPDRWHGRTSEDYWNMVSPYGGATAGAMMQAMLRHPERRGTPLSFTLNFLAPIERGEFAIDTELVRANRNSQHWAVRLAQGGKVLAQAIAICATRRETWGKVEAERPDVPPAEQCAVAPPRKPDGFLQRYEFRIVRGKPFAVN
;
A
#
# COMPACT_ATOMS: atom_id res chain seq x y z
N MET A 1 -8.40 -19.63 12.71
CA MET A 1 -7.60 -19.19 11.55
C MET A 1 -6.78 -18.00 12.00
N SER A 2 -5.46 -18.03 11.84
CA SER A 2 -4.63 -16.83 12.11
C SER A 2 -4.85 -15.82 10.99
N ILE A 3 -5.08 -14.56 11.34
CA ILE A 3 -5.17 -13.46 10.37
C ILE A 3 -3.77 -13.28 9.75
N HIS A 4 -3.72 -13.05 8.44
CA HIS A 4 -2.44 -12.79 7.78
C HIS A 4 -1.81 -11.49 8.33
N PRO A 5 -0.49 -11.44 8.61
CA PRO A 5 0.14 -10.25 9.19
C PRO A 5 -0.11 -8.95 8.42
N PHE A 6 -0.24 -9.01 7.09
CA PHE A 6 -0.57 -7.84 6.28
C PHE A 6 -1.98 -7.33 6.55
N ASP A 7 -2.97 -8.23 6.66
CA ASP A 7 -4.36 -7.83 6.94
C ASP A 7 -4.45 -7.15 8.31
N SER A 8 -3.71 -7.67 9.30
CA SER A 8 -3.58 -7.03 10.62
C SER A 8 -2.91 -5.64 10.55
N ALA A 9 -1.89 -5.51 9.70
CA ALA A 9 -1.15 -4.26 9.58
C ALA A 9 -1.92 -3.13 8.89
N ILE A 10 -2.93 -3.47 8.09
CA ILE A 10 -3.81 -2.52 7.39
C ILE A 10 -5.22 -2.46 8.00
N GLU A 11 -5.42 -3.10 9.15
CA GLU A 11 -6.69 -3.05 9.84
C GLU A 11 -7.00 -1.62 10.30
N LEU A 12 -8.24 -1.18 10.05
CA LEU A 12 -8.70 0.16 10.38
C LEU A 12 -10.02 0.10 11.15
N ALA A 13 -10.10 0.86 12.22
CA ALA A 13 -11.35 1.17 12.90
C ALA A 13 -12.02 2.39 12.24
N HIS A 14 -13.33 2.27 11.98
CA HIS A 14 -14.12 3.34 11.40
C HIS A 14 -14.62 4.28 12.51
N GLU A 15 -14.28 5.54 12.42
CA GLU A 15 -14.72 6.57 13.40
C GLU A 15 -15.89 7.40 12.87
N ALA A 16 -15.78 7.86 11.62
CA ALA A 16 -16.76 8.70 10.95
C ALA A 16 -16.79 8.34 9.45
N PRO A 17 -17.78 8.79 8.66
CA PRO A 17 -17.88 8.43 7.24
C PRO A 17 -16.58 8.56 6.47
N ASP A 18 -15.82 9.63 6.71
CA ASP A 18 -14.59 9.94 5.99
C ASP A 18 -13.33 9.71 6.84
N ARG A 19 -13.46 9.14 8.06
CA ARG A 19 -12.36 9.05 9.01
C ARG A 19 -12.16 7.67 9.59
N TRP A 20 -10.90 7.24 9.61
CA TRP A 20 -10.46 5.93 10.02
C TRP A 20 -9.28 6.05 10.98
N HIS A 21 -9.15 5.10 11.89
CA HIS A 21 -7.99 4.95 12.76
C HIS A 21 -7.28 3.63 12.50
N GLY A 22 -5.97 3.69 12.50
CA GLY A 22 -5.10 2.54 12.41
C GLY A 22 -3.91 2.66 13.36
N ARG A 23 -3.10 1.63 13.36
CA ARG A 23 -1.89 1.56 14.16
C ARG A 23 -0.74 1.00 13.34
N THR A 24 0.47 1.51 13.56
CA THR A 24 1.68 0.97 12.94
C THR A 24 1.95 -0.46 13.42
N SER A 25 2.41 -1.32 12.53
CA SER A 25 2.72 -2.73 12.83
C SER A 25 4.22 -2.94 12.91
N GLU A 26 4.69 -3.62 13.96
CA GLU A 26 6.10 -4.04 14.07
C GLU A 26 6.48 -5.04 12.96
N ASP A 27 5.54 -5.87 12.52
CA ASP A 27 5.74 -6.81 11.42
C ASP A 27 6.13 -6.16 10.10
N TYR A 28 5.72 -4.90 9.93
CA TYR A 28 6.01 -4.09 8.74
C TYR A 28 6.84 -2.85 9.07
N TRP A 29 7.59 -2.88 10.19
CA TRP A 29 8.51 -1.80 10.50
C TRP A 29 9.72 -1.84 9.56
N ASN A 30 10.21 -0.65 9.17
CA ASN A 30 11.44 -0.47 8.40
C ASN A 30 12.25 0.65 9.07
N MET A 31 13.52 0.52 9.21
CA MET A 31 14.47 1.48 9.78
C MET A 31 13.88 2.56 10.71
N VAL A 32 13.26 3.60 10.17
CA VAL A 32 12.75 4.78 10.91
C VAL A 32 11.24 4.99 10.78
N SER A 33 10.55 4.17 10.01
CA SER A 33 9.11 4.33 9.70
C SER A 33 8.53 2.99 9.24
N PRO A 34 7.21 2.79 9.23
CA PRO A 34 6.62 1.62 8.60
C PRO A 34 7.05 1.48 7.13
N TYR A 35 7.12 0.25 6.66
CA TYR A 35 7.28 -0.03 5.23
C TYR A 35 6.20 0.69 4.42
N GLY A 36 6.62 1.43 3.39
CA GLY A 36 5.71 2.27 2.61
C GLY A 36 4.55 1.51 1.96
N GLY A 37 4.74 0.23 1.63
CA GLY A 37 3.67 -0.62 1.12
C GLY A 37 2.56 -0.90 2.14
N ALA A 38 2.89 -1.05 3.42
CA ALA A 38 1.88 -1.20 4.48
C ALA A 38 1.11 0.10 4.68
N THR A 39 1.82 1.24 4.70
CA THR A 39 1.18 2.57 4.76
C THR A 39 0.24 2.80 3.57
N ALA A 40 0.71 2.50 2.35
CA ALA A 40 -0.10 2.60 1.14
C ALA A 40 -1.33 1.68 1.19
N GLY A 41 -1.14 0.46 1.70
CA GLY A 41 -2.22 -0.52 1.90
C GLY A 41 -3.30 0.00 2.85
N ALA A 42 -2.93 0.56 4.00
CA ALA A 42 -3.86 1.14 4.96
C ALA A 42 -4.63 2.33 4.36
N MET A 43 -3.94 3.26 3.68
CA MET A 43 -4.57 4.41 3.04
C MET A 43 -5.52 3.98 1.91
N MET A 44 -5.14 2.99 1.12
CA MET A 44 -6.02 2.42 0.08
C MET A 44 -7.22 1.70 0.70
N GLN A 45 -7.02 0.95 1.78
CA GLN A 45 -8.09 0.25 2.50
C GLN A 45 -9.15 1.21 3.02
N ALA A 46 -8.77 2.38 3.57
CA ALA A 46 -9.68 3.42 4.00
C ALA A 46 -10.60 3.88 2.85
N MET A 47 -10.02 4.18 1.70
CA MET A 47 -10.78 4.54 0.50
C MET A 47 -11.66 3.39 0.00
N LEU A 48 -11.13 2.16 -0.05
CA LEU A 48 -11.88 1.00 -0.55
C LEU A 48 -13.08 0.64 0.32
N ARG A 49 -13.02 0.89 1.62
CA ARG A 49 -14.10 0.65 2.57
C ARG A 49 -15.08 1.82 2.68
N HIS A 50 -14.79 2.95 2.02
CA HIS A 50 -15.68 4.10 2.06
C HIS A 50 -17.05 3.78 1.45
N PRO A 51 -18.18 4.12 2.11
CA PRO A 51 -19.52 3.73 1.67
C PRO A 51 -19.90 4.28 0.28
N GLU A 52 -19.40 5.45 -0.09
CA GLU A 52 -19.65 6.07 -1.40
C GLU A 52 -18.74 5.56 -2.51
N ARG A 53 -17.76 4.70 -2.22
CA ARG A 53 -16.84 4.19 -3.22
C ARG A 53 -17.55 3.35 -4.29
N ARG A 54 -17.30 3.67 -5.55
CA ARG A 54 -17.81 2.97 -6.73
C ARG A 54 -16.66 2.54 -7.63
N GLY A 55 -16.83 1.40 -8.30
CA GLY A 55 -15.81 0.88 -9.22
C GLY A 55 -14.58 0.30 -8.53
N THR A 56 -13.51 0.13 -9.27
CA THR A 56 -12.23 -0.42 -8.83
C THR A 56 -11.12 0.62 -8.96
N PRO A 57 -10.07 0.56 -8.15
CA PRO A 57 -8.93 1.46 -8.29
C PRO A 57 -8.28 1.34 -9.67
N LEU A 58 -8.00 2.48 -10.30
CA LEU A 58 -7.25 2.60 -11.55
C LEU A 58 -5.86 3.20 -11.31
N SER A 59 -5.78 4.16 -10.40
CA SER A 59 -4.52 4.78 -10.02
C SER A 59 -4.51 5.13 -8.54
N PHE A 60 -3.31 5.12 -7.99
CA PHE A 60 -3.06 5.54 -6.62
C PHE A 60 -1.66 6.14 -6.57
N THR A 61 -1.58 7.45 -6.38
CA THR A 61 -0.31 8.18 -6.27
C THR A 61 -0.16 8.66 -4.85
N LEU A 62 0.89 8.19 -4.18
CA LEU A 62 1.15 8.46 -2.77
C LEU A 62 2.44 9.27 -2.61
N ASN A 63 2.38 10.33 -1.83
CA ASN A 63 3.51 11.14 -1.41
C ASN A 63 3.74 10.96 0.09
N PHE A 64 4.94 10.51 0.44
CA PHE A 64 5.42 10.47 1.83
C PHE A 64 6.03 11.84 2.15
N LEU A 65 5.49 12.52 3.14
CA LEU A 65 5.88 13.89 3.50
C LEU A 65 6.84 13.91 4.69
N ALA A 66 6.66 12.96 5.61
CA ALA A 66 7.51 12.81 6.79
C ALA A 66 7.47 11.35 7.30
N PRO A 67 8.45 10.92 8.12
CA PRO A 67 8.42 9.64 8.80
C PRO A 67 7.17 9.50 9.69
N ILE A 68 6.58 8.31 9.67
CA ILE A 68 5.48 7.92 10.56
C ILE A 68 6.09 7.22 11.78
N GLU A 69 5.77 7.68 12.97
CA GLU A 69 6.26 7.10 14.22
C GLU A 69 5.44 5.88 14.64
N ARG A 70 5.96 5.10 15.61
CA ARG A 70 5.21 4.01 16.23
C ARG A 70 3.97 4.54 16.94
N GLY A 71 2.85 3.89 16.75
CA GLY A 71 1.61 4.24 17.43
C GLY A 71 0.43 4.38 16.50
N GLU A 72 -0.56 5.09 16.97
CA GLU A 72 -1.81 5.32 16.26
C GLU A 72 -1.68 6.43 15.22
N PHE A 73 -2.46 6.31 14.16
CA PHE A 73 -2.62 7.33 13.13
C PHE A 73 -4.09 7.43 12.70
N ALA A 74 -4.46 8.57 12.15
CA ALA A 74 -5.75 8.77 11.52
C ALA A 74 -5.59 8.83 10.00
N ILE A 75 -6.61 8.35 9.27
CA ILE A 75 -6.70 8.50 7.82
C ILE A 75 -8.02 9.20 7.51
N ASP A 76 -7.92 10.33 6.84
CA ASP A 76 -9.05 11.04 6.29
C ASP A 76 -9.18 10.76 4.79
N THR A 77 -10.40 10.46 4.34
CA THR A 77 -10.75 10.22 2.94
C THR A 77 -11.71 11.30 2.47
N GLU A 78 -11.50 11.80 1.25
CA GLU A 78 -12.35 12.83 0.65
C GLU A 78 -12.73 12.41 -0.76
N LEU A 79 -14.03 12.29 -1.04
CA LEU A 79 -14.54 12.16 -2.40
C LEU A 79 -14.52 13.53 -3.08
N VAL A 80 -13.40 13.89 -3.70
CA VAL A 80 -13.20 15.20 -4.35
C VAL A 80 -14.18 15.40 -5.48
N ARG A 81 -14.43 14.36 -6.29
CA ARG A 81 -15.38 14.42 -7.40
C ARG A 81 -15.90 13.05 -7.79
N ALA A 82 -17.20 12.95 -7.95
CA ALA A 82 -17.87 11.81 -8.56
C ALA A 82 -18.38 12.17 -9.96
N ASN A 83 -17.85 11.51 -10.96
CA ASN A 83 -18.32 11.55 -12.34
C ASN A 83 -19.20 10.31 -12.64
N ARG A 84 -19.76 10.24 -13.85
CA ARG A 84 -20.60 9.09 -14.26
C ARG A 84 -19.85 7.75 -14.12
N ASN A 85 -18.58 7.68 -14.52
CA ASN A 85 -17.82 6.44 -14.61
C ASN A 85 -16.54 6.44 -13.77
N SER A 86 -16.20 7.53 -13.09
CA SER A 86 -15.01 7.67 -12.27
C SER A 86 -15.27 8.48 -11.02
N GLN A 87 -14.47 8.22 -10.01
CA GLN A 87 -14.41 8.99 -8.77
C GLN A 87 -12.96 9.37 -8.50
N HIS A 88 -12.78 10.60 -8.07
CA HIS A 88 -11.48 11.16 -7.68
C HIS A 88 -11.47 11.33 -6.17
N TRP A 89 -10.45 10.78 -5.53
CA TRP A 89 -10.30 10.72 -4.10
C TRP A 89 -9.02 11.40 -3.64
N ALA A 90 -9.08 12.11 -2.53
CA ALA A 90 -7.91 12.51 -1.76
C ALA A 90 -7.89 11.71 -0.45
N VAL A 91 -6.72 11.23 -0.06
CA VAL A 91 -6.53 10.45 1.17
C VAL A 91 -5.34 11.04 1.92
N ARG A 92 -5.50 11.31 3.21
CA ARG A 92 -4.45 11.88 4.05
C ARG A 92 -4.26 11.03 5.29
N LEU A 93 -3.01 10.69 5.59
CA LEU A 93 -2.64 10.05 6.85
C LEU A 93 -2.00 11.09 7.75
N ALA A 94 -2.49 11.17 8.98
CA ALA A 94 -2.02 12.12 9.99
C ALA A 94 -1.69 11.42 11.30
N GLN A 95 -0.68 11.94 11.99
CA GLN A 95 -0.28 11.51 13.33
C GLN A 95 0.07 12.75 14.15
N GLY A 96 -0.43 12.84 15.39
CA GLY A 96 -0.23 14.01 16.22
C GLY A 96 -0.73 15.33 15.60
N GLY A 97 -1.78 15.28 14.79
CA GLY A 97 -2.35 16.42 14.09
C GLY A 97 -1.56 16.90 12.85
N LYS A 98 -0.48 16.21 12.46
CA LYS A 98 0.34 16.55 11.30
C LYS A 98 0.09 15.54 10.18
N VAL A 99 -0.11 16.00 8.94
CA VAL A 99 -0.21 15.14 7.76
C VAL A 99 1.20 14.64 7.41
N LEU A 100 1.38 13.32 7.40
CA LEU A 100 2.66 12.65 7.15
C LEU A 100 2.69 11.93 5.80
N ALA A 101 1.52 11.62 5.24
CA ALA A 101 1.38 11.08 3.90
C ALA A 101 0.08 11.55 3.25
N GLN A 102 0.10 11.73 1.93
CA GLN A 102 -1.10 12.08 1.17
C GLN A 102 -1.15 11.33 -0.15
N ALA A 103 -2.34 10.94 -0.57
CA ALA A 103 -2.55 10.26 -1.83
C ALA A 103 -3.69 10.88 -2.64
N ILE A 104 -3.57 10.74 -3.95
CA ILE A 104 -4.64 10.96 -4.91
C ILE A 104 -4.96 9.61 -5.53
N ALA A 105 -6.24 9.26 -5.60
CA ALA A 105 -6.69 8.01 -6.17
C ALA A 105 -7.83 8.22 -7.17
N ILE A 106 -7.91 7.33 -8.15
CA ILE A 106 -9.02 7.27 -9.08
C ILE A 106 -9.62 5.88 -9.01
N CYS A 107 -10.92 5.80 -8.74
CA CYS A 107 -11.73 4.61 -8.91
C CYS A 107 -12.62 4.76 -10.13
N ALA A 108 -12.82 3.69 -10.90
CA ALA A 108 -13.72 3.72 -12.05
C ALA A 108 -14.38 2.36 -12.33
N THR A 109 -15.50 2.42 -13.03
CA THR A 109 -16.14 1.24 -13.58
C THR A 109 -15.33 0.74 -14.77
N ARG A 110 -14.90 -0.52 -14.71
CA ARG A 110 -14.19 -1.15 -15.83
C ARG A 110 -15.13 -1.34 -17.01
N ARG A 111 -14.61 -1.09 -18.21
CA ARG A 111 -15.34 -1.26 -19.49
C ARG A 111 -14.39 -1.88 -20.51
N GLU A 112 -14.95 -2.58 -21.46
CA GLU A 112 -14.20 -2.97 -22.64
C GLU A 112 -13.75 -1.71 -23.40
N THR A 113 -12.49 -1.67 -23.73
CA THR A 113 -11.87 -0.54 -24.43
C THR A 113 -10.67 -1.06 -25.21
N TRP A 114 -10.25 -0.29 -26.19
CA TRP A 114 -8.99 -0.53 -26.88
C TRP A 114 -7.82 -0.50 -25.89
N GLY A 115 -6.87 -1.41 -26.08
CA GLY A 115 -5.66 -1.50 -25.29
C GLY A 115 -4.48 -1.94 -26.14
N LYS A 116 -3.29 -1.43 -25.80
CA LYS A 116 -2.02 -1.84 -26.38
C LYS A 116 -1.01 -2.01 -25.25
N VAL A 117 -0.32 -3.12 -25.25
CA VAL A 117 0.81 -3.38 -24.36
C VAL A 117 2.08 -3.20 -25.20
N GLU A 118 2.91 -2.24 -24.83
CA GLU A 118 4.18 -1.94 -25.52
C GLU A 118 5.39 -2.56 -24.82
N ALA A 119 5.26 -2.83 -23.50
CA ALA A 119 6.31 -3.46 -22.72
C ALA A 119 6.08 -4.98 -22.65
N GLU A 120 7.09 -5.75 -22.98
CA GLU A 120 7.07 -7.19 -22.80
C GLU A 120 7.64 -7.56 -21.43
N ARG A 121 7.07 -8.59 -20.82
CA ARG A 121 7.62 -9.16 -19.60
C ARG A 121 8.98 -9.77 -19.90
N PRO A 122 10.02 -9.49 -19.10
CA PRO A 122 11.31 -10.20 -19.25
C PRO A 122 11.11 -11.71 -19.18
N ASP A 123 11.84 -12.45 -20.03
CA ASP A 123 11.89 -13.90 -19.95
C ASP A 123 12.69 -14.31 -18.71
N VAL A 124 11.99 -14.84 -17.71
CA VAL A 124 12.55 -15.25 -16.43
C VAL A 124 12.03 -16.62 -16.04
N PRO A 125 12.86 -17.46 -15.40
CA PRO A 125 12.42 -18.76 -14.91
C PRO A 125 11.24 -18.65 -13.94
N PRO A 126 10.41 -19.70 -13.79
CA PRO A 126 9.44 -19.78 -12.70
C PRO A 126 10.11 -19.59 -11.34
N ALA A 127 9.36 -19.03 -10.38
CA ALA A 127 9.90 -18.70 -9.06
C ALA A 127 10.54 -19.91 -8.36
N GLU A 128 9.96 -21.09 -8.52
CA GLU A 128 10.41 -22.36 -7.92
C GLU A 128 11.81 -22.78 -8.40
N GLN A 129 12.22 -22.31 -9.57
CA GLN A 129 13.54 -22.57 -10.16
C GLN A 129 14.58 -21.51 -9.78
N CYS A 130 14.16 -20.45 -9.10
CA CYS A 130 15.04 -19.38 -8.68
C CYS A 130 15.51 -19.59 -7.23
N ALA A 131 16.78 -19.29 -6.96
CA ALA A 131 17.35 -19.41 -5.63
C ALA A 131 16.67 -18.43 -4.65
N VAL A 132 16.33 -18.90 -3.47
CA VAL A 132 15.80 -18.05 -2.39
C VAL A 132 16.94 -17.18 -1.84
N ALA A 133 16.73 -15.89 -1.79
CA ALA A 133 17.67 -14.98 -1.17
C ALA A 133 17.69 -15.18 0.36
N PRO A 134 18.87 -15.24 0.99
CA PRO A 134 18.93 -15.34 2.45
C PRO A 134 18.32 -14.08 3.09
N PRO A 135 17.64 -14.22 4.23
CA PRO A 135 17.07 -13.07 4.95
C PRO A 135 18.19 -12.12 5.36
N ARG A 136 18.01 -10.83 5.10
CA ARG A 136 19.03 -9.80 5.31
C ARG A 136 19.10 -9.32 6.76
N LYS A 137 18.00 -9.35 7.47
CA LYS A 137 17.87 -8.96 8.89
C LYS A 137 16.87 -9.88 9.58
N PRO A 138 17.05 -10.14 10.88
CA PRO A 138 16.16 -11.01 11.64
C PRO A 138 14.79 -10.38 11.95
N ASP A 139 14.57 -9.11 11.66
CA ASP A 139 13.37 -8.34 12.02
C ASP A 139 12.88 -7.44 10.88
N GLY A 140 11.63 -6.98 11.00
CA GLY A 140 11.00 -6.03 10.10
C GLY A 140 10.35 -6.65 8.86
N PHE A 141 9.88 -5.78 7.97
CA PHE A 141 9.03 -6.14 6.84
C PHE A 141 9.65 -7.14 5.86
N LEU A 142 10.99 -7.19 5.74
CA LEU A 142 11.68 -8.11 4.82
C LEU A 142 11.40 -9.57 5.15
N GLN A 143 11.07 -9.91 6.40
CA GLN A 143 10.69 -11.26 6.81
C GLN A 143 9.29 -11.68 6.36
N ARG A 144 8.50 -10.73 5.91
CA ARG A 144 7.14 -10.96 5.40
C ARG A 144 7.11 -11.26 3.91
N TYR A 145 8.30 -11.27 3.26
CA TYR A 145 8.45 -11.53 1.82
C TYR A 145 9.52 -12.60 1.57
N GLU A 146 9.25 -13.49 0.65
CA GLU A 146 10.24 -14.39 0.08
C GLU A 146 10.82 -13.74 -1.19
N PHE A 147 12.12 -13.49 -1.18
CA PHE A 147 12.84 -12.94 -2.32
C PHE A 147 13.52 -14.06 -3.11
N ARG A 148 13.33 -14.07 -4.42
CA ARG A 148 13.96 -15.03 -5.32
C ARG A 148 14.85 -14.30 -6.32
N ILE A 149 16.05 -14.85 -6.51
CA ILE A 149 17.09 -14.22 -7.32
C ILE A 149 17.02 -14.77 -8.73
N VAL A 150 16.72 -13.89 -9.69
CA VAL A 150 16.73 -14.22 -11.12
C VAL A 150 18.12 -13.98 -11.74
N ARG A 151 18.75 -12.85 -11.42
CA ARG A 151 20.07 -12.47 -11.93
C ARG A 151 20.85 -11.68 -10.88
N GLY A 152 22.18 -11.76 -10.96
CA GLY A 152 23.08 -11.01 -10.10
C GLY A 152 23.25 -11.60 -8.70
N LYS A 153 23.94 -10.85 -7.86
CA LYS A 153 24.12 -11.18 -6.45
C LYS A 153 23.26 -10.22 -5.62
N PRO A 154 22.44 -10.72 -4.67
CA PRO A 154 21.68 -9.84 -3.82
C PRO A 154 22.66 -9.00 -3.00
N PHE A 155 22.44 -7.68 -3.01
CA PHE A 155 23.15 -6.75 -2.15
C PHE A 155 24.69 -6.68 -2.33
N ALA A 156 25.21 -6.97 -3.51
CA ALA A 156 26.59 -6.63 -3.82
C ALA A 156 26.74 -5.10 -3.72
N VAL A 157 27.52 -4.64 -2.73
CA VAL A 157 28.02 -3.27 -2.71
C VAL A 157 29.16 -3.26 -3.73
N ASN A 158 29.03 -2.44 -4.79
CA ASN A 158 30.14 -2.14 -5.69
C ASN A 158 31.16 -1.26 -4.96
#